data_624c1f5ac34d9069e238fada5d0141b4
#
_entry.id   624c1f5ac34d9069e238fada5d0141b4
#
_cell.length_a   1.000
_cell.length_b   1.000
_cell.length_c   1.000
_cell.angle_alpha   90.00
_cell.angle_beta   90.00
_cell.angle_gamma   90.00
#
_symmetry.space_group_name_H-M   'P 1'
#
loop_
_entity.id
_entity.type
_entity.pdbx_description
1 polymer ?
#
loop_
_entity_poly.entity_id
_entity_poly.type
_entity_poly.pdbx_seq_one_letter_code
_entity_poly.pdbx_strand_id
1 'polypeptide(L)'
;EYLTLCRPEWKFALHVMSYFPEDGSFAERLGRLAAEALSGEPEHFLYIHEGINGALAQPSEKELPARIFSPFDKVFVGHYHNRTVIPGTGIEYIGSSRQHNFGEDEEKGYTVLYTDGTYEFVKNRVNMRYRVMDMPAERAGLHLMDELREMEADGRYKVKVRVHAPAAAMKSVDKAALLEAGAAKVELVADDEQLPEAVSSSLFEKFDSRRIRETYEDFCREKQIEDVSMGLEYLSRIENRSCGN
;
A
#
# COMPACT_ATOMS: atom_id res chain seq x y z
N GLU A 1 0.26 19.60 -16.11
CA GLU A 1 -0.62 19.70 -17.29
C GLU A 1 -1.78 18.75 -17.16
N TYR A 2 -2.89 19.06 -17.79
CA TYR A 2 -4.06 18.18 -17.84
C TYR A 2 -4.56 18.03 -19.27
N LEU A 3 -5.30 16.97 -19.53
CA LEU A 3 -5.94 16.67 -20.80
C LEU A 3 -7.43 16.48 -20.57
N THR A 4 -8.26 17.12 -21.38
CA THR A 4 -9.71 16.87 -21.41
C THR A 4 -10.06 16.10 -22.68
N LEU A 5 -10.68 14.93 -22.50
CA LEU A 5 -11.20 14.09 -23.57
C LEU A 5 -12.73 14.20 -23.57
N CYS A 6 -13.29 14.62 -24.68
CA CYS A 6 -14.73 14.69 -24.90
C CYS A 6 -15.04 14.15 -26.29
N ARG A 7 -16.13 13.37 -26.43
CA ARG A 7 -16.61 12.83 -27.70
C ARG A 7 -18.12 13.03 -27.80
N PRO A 8 -18.69 13.24 -28.98
CA PRO A 8 -20.12 13.42 -29.13
C PRO A 8 -20.99 12.28 -28.62
N GLU A 9 -20.43 11.05 -28.66
CA GLU A 9 -21.09 9.82 -28.18
C GLU A 9 -20.93 9.56 -26.67
N TRP A 10 -20.07 10.32 -25.98
CA TRP A 10 -19.86 10.17 -24.54
C TRP A 10 -20.84 11.02 -23.74
N LYS A 11 -21.39 10.47 -22.68
CA LYS A 11 -22.24 11.20 -21.73
C LYS A 11 -21.44 11.97 -20.66
N PHE A 12 -20.12 11.90 -20.73
CA PHE A 12 -19.20 12.54 -19.78
C PHE A 12 -18.02 13.17 -20.50
N ALA A 13 -17.36 14.12 -19.84
CA ALA A 13 -16.03 14.60 -20.17
C ALA A 13 -15.01 13.95 -19.22
N LEU A 14 -13.95 13.35 -19.76
CA LEU A 14 -12.87 12.76 -18.98
C LEU A 14 -11.69 13.71 -18.89
N HIS A 15 -11.39 14.16 -17.70
CA HIS A 15 -10.21 14.96 -17.39
C HIS A 15 -9.12 14.04 -16.85
N VAL A 16 -7.92 14.12 -17.41
CA VAL A 16 -6.75 13.36 -16.98
C VAL A 16 -5.68 14.34 -16.53
N MET A 17 -5.26 14.23 -15.30
CA MET A 17 -4.17 15.01 -14.72
C MET A 17 -3.02 14.07 -14.36
N SER A 18 -1.86 14.27 -15.00
CA SER A 18 -0.70 13.41 -14.78
C SER A 18 -0.12 13.61 -13.39
N TYR A 19 0.49 12.56 -12.85
CA TYR A 19 1.31 12.68 -11.65
C TYR A 19 2.47 13.68 -11.88
N PHE A 20 2.76 14.46 -10.87
CA PHE A 20 3.97 15.26 -10.75
C PHE A 20 4.35 15.33 -9.26
N PRO A 21 5.65 15.54 -8.95
CA PRO A 21 6.07 15.65 -7.55
C PRO A 21 5.26 16.74 -6.84
N GLU A 22 4.77 16.41 -5.62
CA GLU A 22 3.97 17.33 -4.84
C GLU A 22 4.82 18.52 -4.38
N ASP A 23 4.57 19.67 -4.98
CA ASP A 23 5.22 20.95 -4.68
C ASP A 23 4.23 21.98 -4.09
N GLY A 24 3.04 21.52 -3.70
CA GLY A 24 1.92 22.35 -3.24
C GLY A 24 1.06 22.92 -4.37
N SER A 25 1.41 22.69 -5.64
CA SER A 25 0.69 23.27 -6.78
C SER A 25 -0.48 22.42 -7.28
N PHE A 26 -0.64 21.16 -6.81
CA PHE A 26 -1.68 20.28 -7.30
C PHE A 26 -3.09 20.87 -7.11
N ALA A 27 -3.39 21.33 -5.90
CA ALA A 27 -4.70 21.91 -5.59
C ALA A 27 -5.00 23.17 -6.44
N GLU A 28 -3.99 24.01 -6.71
CA GLU A 28 -4.14 25.17 -7.60
C GLU A 28 -4.45 24.75 -9.04
N ARG A 29 -3.72 23.77 -9.56
CA ARG A 29 -3.92 23.25 -10.92
C ARG A 29 -5.29 22.59 -11.07
N LEU A 30 -5.71 21.81 -10.06
CA LEU A 30 -7.04 21.22 -9.99
C LEU A 30 -8.13 22.29 -9.96
N GLY A 31 -7.94 23.36 -9.17
CA GLY A 31 -8.87 24.49 -9.12
C GLY A 31 -9.01 25.21 -10.45
N ARG A 32 -7.90 25.40 -11.20
CA ARG A 32 -7.93 25.96 -12.55
C ARG A 32 -8.71 25.05 -13.52
N LEU A 33 -8.43 23.74 -13.50
CA LEU A 33 -9.18 22.76 -14.31
C LEU A 33 -10.68 22.86 -14.01
N ALA A 34 -11.06 22.87 -12.73
CA ALA A 34 -12.46 22.97 -12.31
C ALA A 34 -13.11 24.26 -12.82
N ALA A 35 -12.43 25.39 -12.74
CA ALA A 35 -12.96 26.68 -13.19
C ALA A 35 -13.11 26.78 -14.72
N GLU A 36 -12.21 26.15 -15.47
CA GLU A 36 -12.18 26.25 -16.94
C GLU A 36 -13.06 25.21 -17.62
N ALA A 37 -13.16 24.00 -17.06
CA ALA A 37 -13.73 22.83 -17.73
C ALA A 37 -15.13 22.44 -17.22
N LEU A 38 -15.53 22.83 -16.02
CA LEU A 38 -16.77 22.37 -15.41
C LEU A 38 -17.90 23.40 -15.60
N SER A 39 -18.44 23.50 -16.79
CA SER A 39 -19.60 24.36 -17.08
C SER A 39 -20.70 23.57 -17.78
N GLY A 40 -21.75 23.22 -17.05
CA GLY A 40 -22.94 22.56 -17.59
C GLY A 40 -22.81 21.05 -17.82
N GLU A 41 -23.65 20.51 -18.68
CA GLU A 41 -23.59 19.13 -19.19
C GLU A 41 -22.37 18.95 -20.13
N PRO A 42 -21.71 17.80 -20.19
CA PRO A 42 -22.01 16.51 -19.55
C PRO A 42 -21.40 16.33 -18.13
N GLU A 43 -21.57 15.15 -17.52
CA GLU A 43 -20.88 14.79 -16.28
C GLU A 43 -19.35 14.90 -16.43
N HIS A 44 -18.66 15.26 -15.35
CA HIS A 44 -17.24 15.48 -15.36
C HIS A 44 -16.51 14.42 -14.52
N PHE A 45 -15.78 13.55 -15.18
CA PHE A 45 -14.94 12.51 -14.56
C PHE A 45 -13.48 12.95 -14.54
N LEU A 46 -12.80 12.67 -13.44
CA LEU A 46 -11.38 12.97 -13.27
C LEU A 46 -10.59 11.68 -13.08
N TYR A 47 -9.45 11.56 -13.76
CA TYR A 47 -8.48 10.49 -13.57
C TYR A 47 -7.14 11.09 -13.14
N ILE A 48 -6.63 10.61 -11.98
CA ILE A 48 -5.40 11.12 -11.34
C ILE A 48 -4.58 10.00 -10.70
N HIS A 49 -3.38 10.34 -10.22
CA HIS A 49 -2.53 9.44 -9.43
C HIS A 49 -2.00 10.18 -8.22
N GLU A 50 -2.72 10.11 -7.09
CA GLU A 50 -2.41 10.88 -5.87
C GLU A 50 -2.86 10.16 -4.60
N GLY A 51 -2.24 10.54 -3.46
CA GLY A 51 -2.71 10.18 -2.13
C GLY A 51 -3.82 11.14 -1.66
N ILE A 52 -4.97 10.61 -1.25
CA ILE A 52 -6.12 11.40 -0.79
C ILE A 52 -6.55 10.91 0.59
N ASN A 53 -6.69 11.83 1.53
CA ASN A 53 -7.15 11.54 2.88
C ASN A 53 -8.54 10.88 2.89
N GLY A 54 -8.66 9.82 3.70
CA GLY A 54 -9.86 9.02 3.82
C GLY A 54 -9.80 7.67 3.08
N ALA A 55 -8.76 7.43 2.28
CA ALA A 55 -8.51 6.14 1.64
C ALA A 55 -7.88 5.13 2.61
N LEU A 56 -7.03 5.58 3.51
CA LEU A 56 -6.41 4.77 4.57
C LEU A 56 -7.02 5.10 5.92
N ALA A 57 -6.91 4.15 6.86
CA ALA A 57 -7.45 4.30 8.22
C ALA A 57 -6.78 5.45 9.01
N GLN A 58 -5.53 5.77 8.70
CA GLN A 58 -4.80 6.87 9.32
C GLN A 58 -4.57 7.97 8.29
N PRO A 59 -5.08 9.19 8.55
CA PRO A 59 -4.83 10.33 7.68
C PRO A 59 -3.35 10.73 7.70
N SER A 60 -2.86 11.23 6.57
CA SER A 60 -1.49 11.75 6.43
C SER A 60 -1.53 13.22 6.02
N GLU A 61 -0.66 14.04 6.63
CA GLU A 61 -0.51 15.45 6.26
C GLU A 61 0.00 15.64 4.81
N LYS A 62 0.58 14.58 4.24
CA LYS A 62 1.08 14.57 2.85
C LYS A 62 0.00 14.25 1.82
N GLU A 63 -1.18 13.83 2.27
CA GLU A 63 -2.30 13.49 1.40
C GLU A 63 -3.21 14.68 1.16
N LEU A 64 -3.78 14.71 -0.04
CA LEU A 64 -4.71 15.77 -0.44
C LEU A 64 -6.06 15.64 0.28
N PRO A 65 -6.70 16.73 0.66
CA PRO A 65 -8.03 16.66 1.26
C PRO A 65 -9.10 16.28 0.22
N ALA A 66 -9.93 15.28 0.51
CA ALA A 66 -10.96 14.77 -0.41
C ALA A 66 -11.93 15.88 -0.92
N ARG A 67 -12.18 16.94 -0.12
CA ARG A 67 -13.10 18.03 -0.47
C ARG A 67 -12.71 18.81 -1.73
N ILE A 68 -11.41 18.85 -2.11
CA ILE A 68 -10.99 19.59 -3.31
C ILE A 68 -11.47 18.94 -4.60
N PHE A 69 -11.87 17.69 -4.55
CA PHE A 69 -12.38 16.93 -5.69
C PHE A 69 -13.92 17.01 -5.84
N SER A 70 -14.60 17.68 -4.94
CA SER A 70 -16.07 17.79 -4.96
C SER A 70 -16.68 18.41 -6.23
N PRO A 71 -15.96 19.19 -7.06
CA PRO A 71 -16.49 19.67 -8.33
C PRO A 71 -16.69 18.57 -9.39
N PHE A 72 -16.08 17.39 -9.21
CA PHE A 72 -16.16 16.30 -10.19
C PHE A 72 -17.20 15.27 -9.75
N ASP A 73 -17.99 14.76 -10.71
CA ASP A 73 -19.01 13.75 -10.45
C ASP A 73 -18.42 12.41 -10.06
N LYS A 74 -17.26 12.05 -10.67
CA LYS A 74 -16.51 10.85 -10.38
C LYS A 74 -15.00 11.11 -10.47
N VAL A 75 -14.25 10.55 -9.51
CA VAL A 75 -12.78 10.64 -9.49
C VAL A 75 -12.20 9.23 -9.40
N PHE A 76 -11.50 8.81 -10.44
CA PHE A 76 -10.74 7.57 -10.48
C PHE A 76 -9.28 7.85 -10.12
N VAL A 77 -8.78 7.16 -9.10
CA VAL A 77 -7.46 7.43 -8.53
C VAL A 77 -6.55 6.21 -8.62
N GLY A 78 -5.35 6.37 -9.15
CA GLY A 78 -4.24 5.45 -8.93
C GLY A 78 -3.51 5.76 -7.62
N HIS A 79 -2.43 5.08 -7.31
CA HIS A 79 -1.56 5.19 -6.16
C HIS A 79 -1.70 4.03 -5.17
N TYR A 80 -2.84 3.84 -4.51
CA TYR A 80 -3.06 2.68 -3.65
C TYR A 80 -3.39 1.45 -4.48
N HIS A 81 -2.71 0.33 -4.16
CA HIS A 81 -2.84 -0.91 -4.91
C HIS A 81 -4.08 -1.71 -4.54
N ASN A 82 -4.65 -1.50 -3.36
CA ASN A 82 -5.94 -2.08 -3.00
C ASN A 82 -7.05 -1.15 -3.45
N ARG A 83 -8.05 -1.71 -4.12
CA ARG A 83 -9.23 -0.96 -4.57
C ARG A 83 -10.02 -0.48 -3.36
N THR A 84 -10.36 0.80 -3.33
CA THR A 84 -11.12 1.36 -2.22
C THR A 84 -11.93 2.58 -2.65
N VAL A 85 -13.04 2.84 -1.96
CA VAL A 85 -13.89 4.02 -2.17
C VAL A 85 -13.79 4.90 -0.92
N ILE A 86 -13.62 6.21 -1.11
CA ILE A 86 -13.68 7.14 0.01
C ILE A 86 -15.16 7.40 0.34
N PRO A 87 -15.65 7.00 1.53
CA PRO A 87 -17.07 7.08 1.86
C PRO A 87 -17.63 8.50 1.76
N GLY A 88 -18.84 8.64 1.22
CA GLY A 88 -19.53 9.94 1.08
C GLY A 88 -18.97 10.84 -0.02
N THR A 89 -18.15 10.30 -0.91
CA THR A 89 -17.56 11.04 -2.04
C THR A 89 -17.70 10.27 -3.36
N GLY A 90 -17.42 10.93 -4.50
CA GLY A 90 -17.30 10.28 -5.81
C GLY A 90 -15.91 9.67 -6.07
N ILE A 91 -15.02 9.57 -5.05
CA ILE A 91 -13.62 9.19 -5.21
C ILE A 91 -13.46 7.68 -5.04
N GLU A 92 -12.83 7.04 -6.04
CA GLU A 92 -12.55 5.62 -6.04
C GLU A 92 -11.11 5.33 -6.50
N TYR A 93 -10.34 4.65 -5.64
CA TYR A 93 -9.07 4.06 -6.02
C TYR A 93 -9.31 2.81 -6.84
N ILE A 94 -8.83 2.79 -8.06
CA ILE A 94 -9.06 1.68 -9.01
C ILE A 94 -8.20 0.45 -8.70
N GLY A 95 -7.22 0.58 -7.80
CA GLY A 95 -6.30 -0.48 -7.42
C GLY A 95 -5.26 -0.79 -8.50
N SER A 96 -4.52 -1.85 -8.30
CA SER A 96 -3.53 -2.35 -9.25
C SER A 96 -4.05 -3.53 -10.06
N SER A 97 -3.49 -3.74 -11.25
CA SER A 97 -3.87 -4.85 -12.13
C SER A 97 -3.40 -6.22 -11.60
N ARG A 98 -2.45 -6.24 -10.66
CA ARG A 98 -1.89 -7.46 -10.04
C ARG A 98 -1.42 -7.16 -8.62
N GLN A 99 -1.27 -8.19 -7.80
CA GLN A 99 -0.57 -8.07 -6.53
C GLN A 99 0.93 -7.86 -6.74
N HIS A 100 1.57 -7.06 -5.88
CA HIS A 100 3.01 -6.82 -5.86
C HIS A 100 3.68 -7.45 -4.63
N ASN A 101 2.93 -7.67 -3.56
CA ASN A 101 3.44 -8.19 -2.30
C ASN A 101 2.35 -8.90 -1.48
N PHE A 102 2.76 -9.50 -0.35
CA PHE A 102 1.88 -10.22 0.57
C PHE A 102 0.97 -9.33 1.44
N GLY A 103 1.12 -8.02 1.40
CA GLY A 103 0.26 -7.09 2.14
C GLY A 103 -0.96 -6.60 1.37
N GLU A 104 -1.08 -7.00 0.10
CA GLU A 104 -2.18 -6.61 -0.76
C GLU A 104 -3.25 -7.71 -0.84
N ASP A 105 -4.51 -7.28 -1.03
CA ASP A 105 -5.62 -8.21 -1.27
C ASP A 105 -5.53 -8.87 -2.66
N GLU A 106 -6.35 -9.90 -2.89
CA GLU A 106 -6.44 -10.61 -4.17
C GLU A 106 -7.41 -9.95 -5.17
N GLU A 107 -8.08 -8.85 -4.80
CA GLU A 107 -9.03 -8.12 -5.66
C GLU A 107 -8.28 -7.21 -6.63
N LYS A 108 -7.55 -7.82 -7.55
CA LYS A 108 -6.76 -7.14 -8.58
C LYS A 108 -7.42 -7.24 -9.95
N GLY A 109 -7.27 -6.16 -10.72
CA GLY A 109 -7.91 -6.10 -12.03
C GLY A 109 -7.80 -4.72 -12.68
N TYR A 110 -8.79 -4.39 -13.47
CA TYR A 110 -8.89 -3.09 -14.13
C TYR A 110 -10.35 -2.64 -14.21
N THR A 111 -10.54 -1.35 -14.34
CA THR A 111 -11.86 -0.76 -14.51
C THR A 111 -12.10 -0.45 -15.99
N VAL A 112 -13.22 -0.89 -16.52
CA VAL A 112 -13.72 -0.54 -17.86
C VAL A 112 -14.72 0.59 -17.69
N LEU A 113 -14.48 1.71 -18.35
CA LEU A 113 -15.39 2.85 -18.41
C LEU A 113 -16.09 2.85 -19.76
N TYR A 114 -17.43 2.83 -19.76
CA TYR A 114 -18.26 2.82 -20.96
C TYR A 114 -18.65 4.25 -21.39
N THR A 115 -19.03 4.40 -22.65
CA THR A 115 -19.37 5.69 -23.24
C THR A 115 -20.59 6.37 -22.61
N ASP A 116 -21.44 5.62 -21.95
CA ASP A 116 -22.60 6.12 -21.22
C ASP A 116 -22.29 6.58 -19.77
N GLY A 117 -21.00 6.51 -19.36
CA GLY A 117 -20.55 6.87 -18.02
C GLY A 117 -20.64 5.73 -16.99
N THR A 118 -21.23 4.60 -17.35
CA THR A 118 -21.19 3.41 -16.49
C THR A 118 -19.81 2.78 -16.48
N TYR A 119 -19.46 2.06 -15.42
CA TYR A 119 -18.18 1.38 -15.35
C TYR A 119 -18.27 0.07 -14.55
N GLU A 120 -17.38 -0.85 -14.85
CA GLU A 120 -17.28 -2.13 -14.14
C GLU A 120 -15.84 -2.49 -13.83
N PHE A 121 -15.64 -3.23 -12.74
CA PHE A 121 -14.36 -3.80 -12.38
C PHE A 121 -14.25 -5.23 -12.94
N VAL A 122 -13.21 -5.46 -13.75
CA VAL A 122 -12.88 -6.77 -14.29
C VAL A 122 -11.73 -7.38 -13.51
N LYS A 123 -12.02 -8.42 -12.73
CA LYS A 123 -11.03 -9.11 -11.91
C LYS A 123 -10.01 -9.86 -12.78
N ASN A 124 -8.73 -9.61 -12.53
CA ASN A 124 -7.64 -10.34 -13.17
C ASN A 124 -7.41 -11.67 -12.45
N ARG A 125 -7.58 -12.77 -13.19
CA ARG A 125 -7.47 -14.13 -12.67
C ARG A 125 -6.23 -14.88 -13.14
N VAL A 126 -5.40 -14.25 -13.97
CA VAL A 126 -4.24 -14.92 -14.62
C VAL A 126 -2.89 -14.51 -14.04
N ASN A 127 -2.86 -13.53 -13.15
CA ASN A 127 -1.62 -13.04 -12.54
C ASN A 127 -1.11 -13.95 -11.42
N MET A 128 0.19 -13.80 -11.14
CA MET A 128 0.80 -14.30 -9.91
C MET A 128 0.06 -13.74 -8.69
N ARG A 129 -0.28 -14.60 -7.74
CA ARG A 129 -0.96 -14.26 -6.49
C ARG A 129 -0.04 -14.45 -5.30
N TYR A 130 -0.10 -13.51 -4.38
CA TYR A 130 0.64 -13.53 -3.12
C TYR A 130 -0.32 -13.90 -2.00
N ARG A 131 -0.23 -15.12 -1.49
CA ARG A 131 -1.13 -15.64 -0.46
C ARG A 131 -0.42 -15.76 0.88
N VAL A 132 -1.07 -15.28 1.94
CA VAL A 132 -0.63 -15.50 3.31
C VAL A 132 -1.49 -16.61 3.93
N MET A 133 -0.84 -17.69 4.36
CA MET A 133 -1.46 -18.74 5.15
C MET A 133 -1.05 -18.53 6.60
N ASP A 134 -1.99 -18.09 7.42
CA ASP A 134 -1.78 -17.72 8.82
C ASP A 134 -2.44 -18.78 9.71
N MET A 135 -1.66 -19.43 10.56
CA MET A 135 -2.16 -20.59 11.30
C MET A 135 -1.35 -20.89 12.57
N PRO A 136 -1.93 -21.56 13.57
CA PRO A 136 -1.18 -22.10 14.71
C PRO A 136 -0.32 -23.31 14.31
N ALA A 137 0.75 -23.53 15.06
CA ALA A 137 1.76 -24.57 14.77
C ALA A 137 1.17 -25.98 14.64
N GLU A 138 0.11 -26.30 15.37
CA GLU A 138 -0.55 -27.62 15.34
C GLU A 138 -1.17 -27.92 13.95
N ARG A 139 -1.43 -26.88 13.15
CA ARG A 139 -1.95 -27.01 11.79
C ARG A 139 -0.87 -27.03 10.71
N ALA A 140 0.38 -26.74 11.05
CA ALA A 140 1.51 -26.73 10.14
C ALA A 140 2.05 -28.17 9.86
N GLY A 141 1.16 -29.10 9.56
CA GLY A 141 1.44 -30.51 9.30
C GLY A 141 1.34 -30.91 7.84
N LEU A 142 1.18 -32.24 7.59
CA LEU A 142 1.18 -32.84 6.25
C LEU A 142 0.15 -32.23 5.31
N HIS A 143 -1.04 -31.90 5.79
CA HIS A 143 -2.09 -31.28 4.96
C HIS A 143 -1.67 -29.94 4.38
N LEU A 144 -0.99 -29.11 5.18
CA LEU A 144 -0.45 -27.83 4.70
C LEU A 144 0.60 -28.05 3.61
N MET A 145 1.47 -29.05 3.78
CA MET A 145 2.50 -29.37 2.79
C MET A 145 1.90 -29.84 1.47
N ASP A 146 0.82 -30.58 1.49
CA ASP A 146 0.12 -31.01 0.27
C ASP A 146 -0.54 -29.80 -0.42
N GLU A 147 -1.19 -28.91 0.33
CA GLU A 147 -1.76 -27.67 -0.22
C GLU A 147 -0.69 -26.75 -0.83
N LEU A 148 0.49 -26.63 -0.19
CA LEU A 148 1.62 -25.88 -0.73
C LEU A 148 2.12 -26.46 -2.05
N ARG A 149 2.27 -27.78 -2.15
CA ARG A 149 2.69 -28.46 -3.38
C ARG A 149 1.68 -28.27 -4.52
N GLU A 150 0.39 -28.31 -4.21
CA GLU A 150 -0.65 -28.04 -5.20
C GLU A 150 -0.58 -26.60 -5.73
N MET A 151 -0.36 -25.62 -4.85
CA MET A 151 -0.19 -24.21 -5.22
C MET A 151 1.10 -23.96 -6.02
N GLU A 152 2.18 -24.65 -5.67
CA GLU A 152 3.44 -24.60 -6.41
C GLU A 152 3.28 -25.21 -7.80
N ALA A 153 2.60 -26.33 -7.92
CA ALA A 153 2.32 -26.99 -9.19
C ALA A 153 1.42 -26.16 -10.11
N ASP A 154 0.49 -25.37 -9.57
CA ASP A 154 -0.31 -24.39 -10.34
C ASP A 154 0.58 -23.28 -10.94
N GLY A 155 1.70 -22.94 -10.30
CA GLY A 155 2.68 -21.97 -10.78
C GLY A 155 2.23 -20.50 -10.69
N ARG A 156 1.03 -20.21 -10.18
CA ARG A 156 0.46 -18.86 -10.06
C ARG A 156 0.47 -18.31 -8.64
N TYR A 157 1.00 -19.07 -7.68
CA TYR A 157 1.01 -18.65 -6.29
C TYR A 157 2.42 -18.46 -5.76
N LYS A 158 2.61 -17.39 -4.98
CA LYS A 158 3.69 -17.25 -4.01
C LYS A 158 3.06 -17.29 -2.62
N VAL A 159 3.42 -18.29 -1.84
CA VAL A 159 2.80 -18.50 -0.53
C VAL A 159 3.75 -18.11 0.58
N LYS A 160 3.29 -17.24 1.49
CA LYS A 160 3.93 -16.98 2.76
C LYS A 160 3.17 -17.72 3.84
N VAL A 161 3.85 -18.63 4.53
CA VAL A 161 3.30 -19.32 5.70
C VAL A 161 3.70 -18.55 6.95
N ARG A 162 2.72 -18.14 7.76
CA ARG A 162 2.93 -17.55 9.06
C ARG A 162 2.42 -18.53 10.12
N VAL A 163 3.33 -19.01 10.95
CA VAL A 163 3.04 -19.99 11.98
C VAL A 163 3.12 -19.35 13.34
N HIS A 164 2.02 -19.40 14.08
CA HIS A 164 1.92 -18.92 15.45
C HIS A 164 2.21 -20.07 16.42
N ALA A 165 3.11 -19.83 17.36
CA ALA A 165 3.46 -20.82 18.40
C ALA A 165 4.02 -20.14 19.65
N PRO A 166 3.87 -20.73 20.84
CA PRO A 166 4.65 -20.35 22.02
C PRO A 166 6.14 -20.43 21.73
N ALA A 167 6.95 -19.51 22.27
CA ALA A 167 8.39 -19.43 21.99
C ALA A 167 9.12 -20.77 22.18
N ALA A 168 8.72 -21.58 23.16
CA ALA A 168 9.28 -22.91 23.41
C ALA A 168 8.98 -23.89 22.25
N ALA A 169 7.82 -23.77 21.59
CA ALA A 169 7.38 -24.65 20.53
C ALA A 169 7.87 -24.23 19.12
N MET A 170 8.35 -22.99 18.97
CA MET A 170 8.83 -22.47 17.66
C MET A 170 9.96 -23.34 17.06
N LYS A 171 10.81 -23.94 17.92
CA LYS A 171 11.90 -24.81 17.47
C LYS A 171 11.42 -26.13 16.87
N SER A 172 10.18 -26.55 17.13
CA SER A 172 9.60 -27.79 16.60
C SER A 172 8.98 -27.61 15.21
N VAL A 173 8.81 -26.37 14.74
CA VAL A 173 8.27 -26.12 13.40
C VAL A 173 9.38 -26.32 12.36
N ASP A 174 9.17 -27.29 11.47
CA ASP A 174 10.12 -27.59 10.40
C ASP A 174 9.97 -26.57 9.24
N LYS A 175 10.70 -25.45 9.36
CA LYS A 175 10.75 -24.43 8.32
C LYS A 175 11.29 -24.96 6.99
N ALA A 176 12.25 -25.88 7.06
CA ALA A 176 12.89 -26.42 5.85
C ALA A 176 11.90 -27.24 5.05
N ALA A 177 11.13 -28.10 5.72
CA ALA A 177 10.08 -28.88 5.08
C ALA A 177 8.98 -28.02 4.44
N LEU A 178 8.59 -26.90 5.08
CA LEU A 178 7.61 -25.97 4.51
C LEU A 178 8.14 -25.25 3.26
N LEU A 179 9.41 -24.83 3.27
CA LEU A 179 10.06 -24.23 2.09
C LEU A 179 10.21 -25.25 0.96
N GLU A 180 10.60 -26.49 1.26
CA GLU A 180 10.70 -27.58 0.28
C GLU A 180 9.34 -27.97 -0.31
N ALA A 181 8.25 -27.81 0.47
CA ALA A 181 6.89 -28.01 0.00
C ALA A 181 6.34 -26.90 -0.89
N GLY A 182 7.10 -25.80 -1.13
CA GLY A 182 6.70 -24.72 -2.04
C GLY A 182 6.36 -23.39 -1.36
N ALA A 183 6.57 -23.25 -0.03
CA ALA A 183 6.42 -21.95 0.60
C ALA A 183 7.52 -20.99 0.13
N ALA A 184 7.16 -19.81 -0.38
CA ALA A 184 8.11 -18.76 -0.75
C ALA A 184 8.75 -18.09 0.47
N LYS A 185 8.05 -18.08 1.60
CA LYS A 185 8.52 -17.51 2.88
C LYS A 185 7.83 -18.19 4.06
N VAL A 186 8.58 -18.43 5.13
CA VAL A 186 8.05 -18.93 6.41
C VAL A 186 8.42 -17.97 7.53
N GLU A 187 7.41 -17.41 8.20
CA GLU A 187 7.52 -16.55 9.37
C GLU A 187 7.02 -17.32 10.62
N LEU A 188 7.79 -17.31 11.70
CA LEU A 188 7.35 -17.81 12.99
C LEU A 188 7.01 -16.62 13.86
N VAL A 189 5.80 -16.60 14.42
CA VAL A 189 5.29 -15.55 15.28
C VAL A 189 5.10 -16.13 16.68
N ALA A 190 5.71 -15.50 17.67
CA ALA A 190 5.54 -15.93 19.05
C ALA A 190 4.17 -15.52 19.58
N ASP A 191 3.41 -16.48 20.13
CA ASP A 191 2.12 -16.25 20.80
C ASP A 191 2.29 -15.83 22.28
N ASP A 192 3.45 -15.33 22.65
CA ASP A 192 3.66 -14.90 24.03
C ASP A 192 2.72 -13.73 24.34
N GLU A 193 1.77 -13.96 25.23
CA GLU A 193 0.75 -13.03 25.71
C GLU A 193 1.31 -11.76 26.37
N GLN A 194 2.61 -11.56 26.35
CA GLN A 194 3.30 -10.41 26.90
C GLN A 194 4.46 -9.98 26.01
N LEU A 195 4.15 -9.49 24.79
CA LEU A 195 4.96 -8.38 24.30
C LEU A 195 4.62 -7.20 25.22
N PRO A 196 5.57 -6.68 25.99
CA PRO A 196 5.29 -5.48 26.76
C PRO A 196 4.85 -4.42 25.74
N GLU A 197 3.63 -3.87 25.92
CA GLU A 197 3.08 -2.75 25.14
C GLU A 197 4.07 -1.56 25.02
N ALA A 198 5.12 -1.61 25.83
CA ALA A 198 6.13 -0.57 25.96
C ALA A 198 7.17 -0.50 24.82
N VAL A 199 7.36 -1.55 23.97
CA VAL A 199 8.48 -1.55 23.03
C VAL A 199 8.11 -0.98 21.66
N SER A 200 6.85 -1.06 21.25
CA SER A 200 6.43 -0.50 19.95
C SER A 200 6.03 0.97 20.02
N SER A 201 5.41 1.42 21.13
CA SER A 201 4.91 2.79 21.23
C SER A 201 6.02 3.81 21.56
N SER A 202 6.97 3.46 22.43
CA SER A 202 7.95 4.45 22.94
C SER A 202 9.01 4.85 21.90
N LEU A 203 9.36 3.98 20.97
CA LEU A 203 10.31 4.31 19.89
C LEU A 203 9.64 5.12 18.80
N PHE A 204 8.39 4.81 18.44
CA PHE A 204 7.65 5.58 17.42
C PHE A 204 7.18 6.95 17.97
N GLU A 205 6.76 7.04 19.22
CA GLU A 205 6.42 8.30 19.88
C GLU A 205 7.63 9.25 20.06
N LYS A 206 8.83 8.69 20.13
CA LYS A 206 10.09 9.46 20.24
C LYS A 206 10.72 9.79 18.87
N PHE A 207 10.14 9.30 17.78
CA PHE A 207 10.73 9.52 16.47
C PHE A 207 10.46 10.96 15.99
N ASP A 208 11.33 11.87 16.36
CA ASP A 208 11.46 13.20 15.77
C ASP A 208 12.54 13.12 14.69
N SER A 209 12.16 13.37 13.43
CA SER A 209 13.09 13.37 12.29
C SER A 209 14.26 14.35 12.47
N ARG A 210 14.11 15.38 13.33
CA ARG A 210 15.17 16.35 13.70
C ARG A 210 16.14 15.78 14.72
N ARG A 211 15.84 14.65 15.36
CA ARG A 211 16.64 13.98 16.38
C ARG A 211 17.00 12.55 16.00
N ILE A 212 17.01 12.26 14.70
CA ILE A 212 17.20 10.90 14.19
C ILE A 212 18.54 10.29 14.64
N ARG A 213 19.59 11.10 14.77
CA ARG A 213 20.90 10.67 15.26
C ARG A 213 20.85 10.20 16.72
N GLU A 214 20.28 11.03 17.59
CA GLU A 214 20.12 10.68 19.01
C GLU A 214 19.26 9.44 19.17
N THR A 215 18.18 9.33 18.43
CA THR A 215 17.28 8.15 18.42
C THR A 215 18.02 6.89 17.97
N TYR A 216 18.90 6.99 16.97
CA TYR A 216 19.73 5.88 16.50
C TYR A 216 20.76 5.46 17.55
N GLU A 217 21.44 6.41 18.19
CA GLU A 217 22.42 6.13 19.26
C GLU A 217 21.76 5.49 20.48
N ASP A 218 20.57 5.96 20.88
CA ASP A 218 19.78 5.38 21.97
C ASP A 218 19.34 3.95 21.64
N PHE A 219 18.87 3.71 20.41
CA PHE A 219 18.54 2.38 19.93
C PHE A 219 19.73 1.42 19.98
N CYS A 220 20.89 1.87 19.47
CA CYS A 220 22.10 1.04 19.50
C CYS A 220 22.55 0.71 20.92
N ARG A 221 22.44 1.67 21.84
CA ARG A 221 22.74 1.46 23.25
C ARG A 221 21.78 0.46 23.91
N GLU A 222 20.48 0.59 23.66
CA GLU A 222 19.47 -0.34 24.15
C GLU A 222 19.67 -1.75 23.63
N LYS A 223 20.03 -1.89 22.35
CA LYS A 223 20.29 -3.19 21.70
C LYS A 223 21.70 -3.71 21.87
N GLN A 224 22.55 -3.01 22.66
CA GLN A 224 23.95 -3.39 22.90
C GLN A 224 24.77 -3.58 21.61
N ILE A 225 24.52 -2.73 20.60
CA ILE A 225 25.27 -2.72 19.34
C ILE A 225 26.59 -1.96 19.57
N GLU A 226 27.72 -2.65 19.51
CA GLU A 226 29.05 -2.08 19.82
C GLU A 226 29.55 -1.15 18.73
N ASP A 227 29.34 -1.49 17.44
CA ASP A 227 29.79 -0.66 16.33
C ASP A 227 28.63 0.10 15.68
N VAL A 228 28.53 1.38 16.00
CA VAL A 228 27.52 2.31 15.48
C VAL A 228 28.05 3.20 14.34
N SER A 229 29.34 3.07 14.01
CA SER A 229 30.05 4.00 13.11
C SER A 229 29.44 4.11 11.72
N MET A 230 29.09 2.99 11.11
CA MET A 230 28.51 2.93 9.76
C MET A 230 27.17 3.67 9.68
N GLY A 231 26.30 3.46 10.66
CA GLY A 231 24.97 4.11 10.68
C GLY A 231 25.11 5.63 10.91
N LEU A 232 26.01 6.06 11.80
CA LEU A 232 26.27 7.48 12.05
C LEU A 232 26.89 8.17 10.82
N GLU A 233 27.76 7.49 10.10
CA GLU A 233 28.33 8.00 8.84
C GLU A 233 27.23 8.17 7.77
N TYR A 234 26.32 7.19 7.65
CA TYR A 234 25.20 7.27 6.73
C TYR A 234 24.27 8.42 7.05
N LEU A 235 23.90 8.61 8.31
CA LEU A 235 23.07 9.73 8.77
C LEU A 235 23.74 11.09 8.48
N SER A 236 25.06 11.20 8.69
CA SER A 236 25.81 12.42 8.37
C SER A 236 25.77 12.79 6.89
N ARG A 237 25.76 11.78 5.99
CA ARG A 237 25.64 12.00 4.54
C ARG A 237 24.26 12.52 4.14
N ILE A 238 23.20 12.11 4.86
CA ILE A 238 21.82 12.58 4.61
C ILE A 238 21.67 14.02 5.12
N GLU A 239 22.13 14.32 6.33
CA GLU A 239 22.07 15.64 6.95
C GLU A 239 22.79 16.71 6.08
N ASN A 240 23.96 16.38 5.54
CA ASN A 240 24.71 17.29 4.67
C ASN A 240 24.03 17.53 3.30
N ARG A 241 23.17 16.62 2.82
CA ARG A 241 22.39 16.82 1.59
C ARG A 241 21.18 17.74 1.81
N SER A 242 20.67 17.78 3.02
CA SER A 242 19.50 18.63 3.38
C SER A 242 19.86 20.08 3.63
N CYS A 243 21.16 20.39 3.84
CA CYS A 243 21.65 21.77 4.08
C CYS A 243 22.21 22.46 2.81
N GLY A 244 22.08 21.83 1.65
CA GLY A 244 22.68 22.28 0.38
C GLY A 244 21.67 22.72 -0.71
N ASN A 245 20.44 23.11 -0.32
CA ASN A 245 19.46 23.72 -1.23
C ASN A 245 18.95 25.03 -0.64
#